data_071a14ce58d7e1139160a9c18c5ee3b1
#
_entry.id   071a14ce58d7e1139160a9c18c5ee3b1
#
_cell.length_a   1.000
_cell.length_b   1.000
_cell.length_c   1.000
_cell.angle_alpha   90.00
_cell.angle_beta   90.00
_cell.angle_gamma   90.00
#
_symmetry.space_group_name_H-M   'P 1'
#
loop_
_entity.id
_entity.type
_entity.pdbx_description
1 polymer ?
#
loop_
_entity_poly.entity_id
_entity_poly.type
_entity_poly.pdbx_seq_one_letter_code
_entity_poly.pdbx_strand_id
1 'polypeptide(L)'
;MAEQIIGRLAEKNILKECYDSDKAEFIAVYGRRRIGKTFLIKSYFKDNFDFYITGIYQGSKKEQLTFFNKQLCDYSKVPYPQVDNWFDAFDQLKHYLSTKKKKSVVFIDELPWLDTPRSNFVKALELFWNSWAADQSRIKLVVCGSATTWMISHLFGNKGGLHNRVTRRIKLSAFTLAETEAYLKSQNIIWNRYQIAEAYMILGGTPYYLQKLRKGYSLSQNIYYLFFSDNAELKY
;
A
#
# COMPACT_ATOMS: atom_id res chain seq x y z
N MET A 1 9.63 -10.98 -14.22
CA MET A 1 9.34 -9.72 -14.92
C MET A 1 8.47 -8.89 -14.00
N ALA A 2 8.81 -7.62 -13.73
CA ALA A 2 7.94 -6.77 -12.94
C ALA A 2 6.61 -6.58 -13.68
N GLU A 3 5.49 -6.89 -13.01
CA GLU A 3 4.17 -6.71 -13.59
C GLU A 3 3.93 -5.22 -13.89
N GLN A 4 3.52 -4.92 -15.11
CA GLN A 4 3.32 -3.55 -15.55
C GLN A 4 2.07 -2.94 -14.89
N ILE A 5 2.22 -1.75 -14.32
CA ILE A 5 1.08 -0.98 -13.80
C ILE A 5 0.21 -0.52 -14.96
N ILE A 6 -0.99 -1.05 -15.07
CA ILE A 6 -1.98 -0.64 -16.06
C ILE A 6 -2.75 0.57 -15.52
N GLY A 7 -2.94 1.59 -16.35
CA GLY A 7 -3.60 2.82 -15.94
C GLY A 7 -2.83 3.58 -14.85
N ARG A 8 -3.56 4.11 -13.88
CA ARG A 8 -3.03 4.80 -12.68
C ARG A 8 -2.09 5.97 -13.01
N LEU A 9 -2.36 6.69 -14.10
CA LEU A 9 -1.47 7.77 -14.54
C LEU A 9 -1.38 8.90 -13.51
N ALA A 10 -2.51 9.29 -12.93
CA ALA A 10 -2.56 10.34 -11.92
C ALA A 10 -1.75 9.95 -10.68
N GLU A 11 -1.96 8.74 -10.17
CA GLU A 11 -1.26 8.23 -9.00
C GLU A 11 0.24 8.08 -9.24
N LYS A 12 0.63 7.58 -10.42
CA LYS A 12 2.06 7.48 -10.82
C LYS A 12 2.71 8.86 -10.91
N ASN A 13 2.02 9.86 -11.43
CA ASN A 13 2.53 11.23 -11.51
C ASN A 13 2.74 11.82 -10.11
N ILE A 14 1.77 11.65 -9.19
CA ILE A 14 1.92 12.08 -7.80
C ILE A 14 3.12 11.39 -7.14
N LEU A 15 3.27 10.07 -7.30
CA LEU A 15 4.41 9.34 -6.76
C LEU A 15 5.73 9.84 -7.33
N LYS A 16 5.75 10.17 -8.63
CA LYS A 16 6.92 10.72 -9.29
C LYS A 16 7.29 12.10 -8.73
N GLU A 17 6.32 13.01 -8.63
CA GLU A 17 6.52 14.34 -8.04
C GLU A 17 7.08 14.25 -6.62
N CYS A 18 6.52 13.36 -5.79
CA CYS A 18 7.00 13.15 -4.43
C CYS A 18 8.42 12.57 -4.39
N TYR A 19 8.72 11.60 -5.26
CA TYR A 19 10.05 11.01 -5.29
C TYR A 19 11.11 12.00 -5.78
N ASP A 20 10.78 12.82 -6.79
CA ASP A 20 11.68 13.80 -7.36
C ASP A 20 11.87 15.03 -6.46
N SER A 21 10.91 15.32 -5.59
CA SER A 21 10.89 16.43 -4.65
C SER A 21 12.17 16.49 -3.78
N ASP A 22 12.64 17.69 -3.48
CA ASP A 22 13.75 17.95 -2.56
C ASP A 22 13.29 18.21 -1.11
N LYS A 23 12.11 17.69 -0.76
CA LYS A 23 11.54 17.75 0.59
C LYS A 23 11.25 16.34 1.11
N ALA A 24 11.18 16.21 2.42
CA ALA A 24 10.61 15.01 3.03
C ALA A 24 9.16 14.84 2.59
N GLU A 25 8.77 13.65 2.19
CA GLU A 25 7.39 13.40 1.75
C GLU A 25 6.76 12.28 2.58
N PHE A 26 5.56 12.57 3.09
CA PHE A 26 4.72 11.60 3.77
C PHE A 26 3.48 11.32 2.91
N ILE A 27 3.49 10.21 2.23
CA ILE A 27 2.49 9.83 1.23
C ILE A 27 1.56 8.79 1.84
N ALA A 28 0.26 9.06 1.91
CA ALA A 28 -0.73 8.10 2.36
C ALA A 28 -1.58 7.59 1.19
N VAL A 29 -1.55 6.28 0.97
CA VAL A 29 -2.35 5.59 -0.06
C VAL A 29 -3.46 4.80 0.62
N TYR A 30 -4.71 5.12 0.33
CA TYR A 30 -5.85 4.51 0.99
C TYR A 30 -6.98 4.18 0.02
N GLY A 31 -7.88 3.33 0.43
CA GLY A 31 -9.02 2.88 -0.37
C GLY A 31 -9.38 1.43 -0.06
N ARG A 32 -10.42 0.92 -0.70
CA ARG A 32 -10.98 -0.42 -0.45
C ARG A 32 -9.91 -1.52 -0.56
N ARG A 33 -10.17 -2.66 0.07
CA ARG A 33 -9.37 -3.88 -0.16
C ARG A 33 -9.44 -4.29 -1.64
N ARG A 34 -8.40 -4.98 -2.12
CA ARG A 34 -8.35 -5.62 -3.44
C ARG A 34 -8.26 -4.67 -4.65
N ILE A 35 -8.04 -3.36 -4.43
CA ILE A 35 -7.88 -2.36 -5.52
C ILE A 35 -6.43 -2.13 -5.97
N GLY A 36 -5.45 -2.87 -5.39
CA GLY A 36 -4.06 -2.86 -5.85
C GLY A 36 -3.18 -1.77 -5.21
N LYS A 37 -3.44 -1.32 -3.96
CA LYS A 37 -2.59 -0.32 -3.25
C LYS A 37 -1.15 -0.78 -3.12
N THR A 38 -0.94 -1.93 -2.48
CA THR A 38 0.38 -2.54 -2.28
C THR A 38 1.08 -2.80 -3.61
N PHE A 39 0.33 -3.33 -4.59
CA PHE A 39 0.82 -3.57 -5.95
C PHE A 39 1.33 -2.30 -6.61
N LEU A 40 0.55 -1.21 -6.55
CA LEU A 40 0.93 0.08 -7.11
C LEU A 40 2.28 0.56 -6.57
N ILE A 41 2.45 0.55 -5.23
CA ILE A 41 3.66 1.05 -4.59
C ILE A 41 4.85 0.13 -4.88
N LYS A 42 4.70 -1.19 -4.73
CA LYS A 42 5.77 -2.15 -5.02
C LYS A 42 6.22 -2.09 -6.47
N SER A 43 5.29 -2.11 -7.41
CA SER A 43 5.62 -2.04 -8.84
C SER A 43 6.20 -0.69 -9.24
N TYR A 44 5.71 0.43 -8.67
CA TYR A 44 6.24 1.75 -8.96
C TYR A 44 7.71 1.90 -8.53
N PHE A 45 8.03 1.49 -7.30
CA PHE A 45 9.38 1.53 -6.76
C PHE A 45 10.21 0.28 -7.12
N LYS A 46 9.66 -0.68 -7.90
CA LYS A 46 10.32 -1.94 -8.30
C LYS A 46 10.86 -2.72 -7.10
N ASP A 47 10.10 -2.77 -6.02
CA ASP A 47 10.47 -3.34 -4.72
C ASP A 47 11.79 -2.79 -4.13
N ASN A 48 12.26 -1.65 -4.62
CA ASN A 48 13.48 -1.02 -4.13
C ASN A 48 13.15 -0.08 -2.96
N PHE A 49 13.08 -0.64 -1.78
CA PHE A 49 12.83 0.08 -0.53
C PHE A 49 14.07 0.04 0.36
N ASP A 50 14.33 1.12 1.10
CA ASP A 50 15.31 1.10 2.19
C ASP A 50 14.74 0.42 3.44
N PHE A 51 13.41 0.46 3.60
CA PHE A 51 12.71 -0.33 4.61
C PHE A 51 11.27 -0.60 4.15
N TYR A 52 10.84 -1.85 4.28
CA TYR A 52 9.47 -2.27 4.01
C TYR A 52 8.96 -3.15 5.13
N ILE A 53 7.73 -2.87 5.57
CA ILE A 53 6.98 -3.73 6.49
C ILE A 53 5.50 -3.71 6.12
N THR A 54 4.82 -4.83 6.33
CA THR A 54 3.37 -4.91 6.34
C THR A 54 2.88 -5.27 7.73
N GLY A 55 1.78 -4.66 8.18
CA GLY A 55 1.13 -5.06 9.42
C GLY A 55 0.64 -6.51 9.37
N ILE A 56 0.68 -7.20 10.49
CA ILE A 56 0.14 -8.55 10.64
C ILE A 56 -1.34 -8.44 11.03
N TYR A 57 -2.21 -9.03 10.22
CA TYR A 57 -3.65 -9.04 10.51
C TYR A 57 -3.94 -9.73 11.86
N GLN A 58 -4.64 -9.04 12.75
CA GLN A 58 -4.92 -9.50 14.14
C GLN A 58 -3.67 -9.86 14.96
N GLY A 59 -2.50 -9.41 14.54
CA GLY A 59 -1.27 -9.62 15.29
C GLY A 59 -1.24 -8.82 16.59
N SER A 60 -0.71 -9.41 17.66
CA SER A 60 -0.45 -8.72 18.91
C SER A 60 0.66 -7.67 18.76
N LYS A 61 0.73 -6.71 19.69
CA LYS A 61 1.82 -5.73 19.74
C LYS A 61 3.21 -6.42 19.67
N LYS A 62 3.39 -7.52 20.41
CA LYS A 62 4.66 -8.26 20.43
C LYS A 62 5.01 -8.85 19.07
N GLU A 63 4.05 -9.49 18.39
CA GLU A 63 4.26 -10.05 17.06
C GLU A 63 4.62 -8.96 16.04
N GLN A 64 3.91 -7.82 16.07
CA GLN A 64 4.20 -6.68 15.21
C GLN A 64 5.63 -6.16 15.42
N LEU A 65 6.05 -5.96 16.68
CA LEU A 65 7.39 -5.47 17.03
C LEU A 65 8.48 -6.50 16.67
N THR A 66 8.24 -7.78 16.92
CA THR A 66 9.17 -8.85 16.54
C THR A 66 9.37 -8.88 15.02
N PHE A 67 8.29 -8.74 14.26
CA PHE A 67 8.37 -8.71 12.81
C PHE A 67 9.07 -7.43 12.30
N PHE A 68 8.78 -6.28 12.92
CA PHE A 68 9.46 -5.03 12.61
C PHE A 68 10.98 -5.13 12.83
N ASN A 69 11.39 -5.66 13.97
CA ASN A 69 12.81 -5.85 14.28
C ASN A 69 13.48 -6.78 13.27
N LYS A 70 12.85 -7.90 12.94
CA LYS A 70 13.35 -8.83 11.91
C LYS A 70 13.56 -8.12 10.58
N GLN A 71 12.55 -7.37 10.11
CA GLN A 71 12.66 -6.61 8.85
C GLN A 71 13.79 -5.57 8.93
N LEU A 72 13.93 -4.87 10.05
CA LEU A 72 15.00 -3.89 10.23
C LEU A 72 16.39 -4.53 10.14
N CYS A 73 16.59 -5.68 10.78
CA CYS A 73 17.83 -6.45 10.68
C CYS A 73 18.10 -6.91 9.23
N ASP A 74 17.04 -7.37 8.53
CA ASP A 74 17.17 -7.84 7.14
C ASP A 74 17.55 -6.71 6.19
N TYR A 75 17.00 -5.51 6.35
CA TYR A 75 17.33 -4.34 5.50
C TYR A 75 18.66 -3.70 5.86
N SER A 76 18.98 -3.61 7.14
CA SER A 76 20.22 -2.98 7.61
C SER A 76 21.45 -3.86 7.45
N LYS A 77 21.25 -5.19 7.40
CA LYS A 77 22.31 -6.23 7.48
C LYS A 77 23.10 -6.19 8.79
N VAL A 78 22.52 -5.57 9.82
CA VAL A 78 23.11 -5.44 11.16
C VAL A 78 22.05 -5.90 12.17
N PRO A 79 22.43 -6.64 13.22
CA PRO A 79 21.49 -7.03 14.27
C PRO A 79 21.09 -5.80 15.10
N TYR A 80 19.80 -5.69 15.36
CA TYR A 80 19.22 -4.74 16.31
C TYR A 80 18.60 -5.50 17.48
N PRO A 81 18.74 -4.99 18.72
CA PRO A 81 18.09 -5.61 19.86
C PRO A 81 16.56 -5.57 19.72
N GLN A 82 15.91 -6.61 20.20
CA GLN A 82 14.44 -6.64 20.27
C GLN A 82 13.96 -5.53 21.21
N VAL A 83 12.90 -4.85 20.82
CA VAL A 83 12.29 -3.76 21.59
C VAL A 83 10.84 -4.09 21.97
N ASP A 84 10.33 -3.47 23.05
CA ASP A 84 9.02 -3.74 23.59
C ASP A 84 7.99 -2.62 23.30
N ASN A 85 8.42 -1.59 22.62
CA ASN A 85 7.56 -0.46 22.27
C ASN A 85 7.92 0.15 20.92
N TRP A 86 6.96 0.89 20.36
CA TRP A 86 7.12 1.51 19.03
C TRP A 86 8.05 2.72 19.01
N PHE A 87 8.26 3.38 20.15
CA PHE A 87 9.19 4.52 20.22
C PHE A 87 10.62 4.05 19.96
N ASP A 88 11.03 2.99 20.64
CA ASP A 88 12.35 2.40 20.46
C ASP A 88 12.50 1.76 19.07
N ALA A 89 11.43 1.13 18.55
CA ALA A 89 11.42 0.57 17.20
C ALA A 89 11.67 1.65 16.12
N PHE A 90 10.98 2.79 16.23
CA PHE A 90 11.19 3.90 15.32
C PHE A 90 12.54 4.61 15.54
N ASP A 91 13.07 4.62 16.75
CA ASP A 91 14.42 5.16 16.99
C ASP A 91 15.50 4.30 16.33
N GLN A 92 15.38 2.98 16.39
CA GLN A 92 16.24 2.07 15.63
C GLN A 92 16.13 2.28 14.12
N LEU A 93 14.91 2.45 13.59
CA LEU A 93 14.69 2.77 12.17
C LEU A 93 15.34 4.10 11.79
N LYS A 94 15.18 5.14 12.62
CA LYS A 94 15.83 6.44 12.46
C LYS A 94 17.35 6.28 12.41
N HIS A 95 17.95 5.53 13.34
CA HIS A 95 19.37 5.27 13.36
C HIS A 95 19.85 4.64 12.03
N TYR A 96 19.16 3.59 11.58
CA TYR A 96 19.46 2.96 10.30
C TYR A 96 19.34 3.91 9.12
N LEU A 97 18.23 4.64 9.00
CA LEU A 97 18.02 5.58 7.90
C LEU A 97 19.00 6.75 7.92
N SER A 98 19.54 7.12 9.09
CA SER A 98 20.55 8.19 9.22
C SER A 98 21.86 7.81 8.55
N THR A 99 22.17 6.53 8.37
CA THR A 99 23.35 6.07 7.64
C THR A 99 23.22 6.24 6.11
N LYS A 100 22.00 6.44 5.60
CA LYS A 100 21.74 6.55 4.16
C LYS A 100 22.06 7.96 3.65
N LYS A 101 22.79 8.03 2.53
CA LYS A 101 23.14 9.31 1.89
C LYS A 101 22.24 9.67 0.71
N LYS A 102 21.50 8.69 0.16
CA LYS A 102 20.62 8.87 -1.01
C LYS A 102 19.16 9.01 -0.57
N LYS A 103 18.26 9.35 -1.52
CA LYS A 103 16.82 9.30 -1.29
C LYS A 103 16.45 7.91 -0.81
N SER A 104 15.73 7.86 0.31
CA SER A 104 15.35 6.63 0.99
C SER A 104 13.84 6.47 1.00
N VAL A 105 13.37 5.36 0.46
CA VAL A 105 11.95 5.02 0.44
C VAL A 105 11.64 4.06 1.59
N VAL A 106 10.78 4.51 2.48
CA VAL A 106 10.24 3.70 3.60
C VAL A 106 8.78 3.37 3.26
N PHE A 107 8.45 2.10 3.20
CA PHE A 107 7.08 1.67 2.92
C PHE A 107 6.49 0.88 4.09
N ILE A 108 5.40 1.40 4.67
CA ILE A 108 4.63 0.74 5.72
C ILE A 108 3.26 0.39 5.15
N ASP A 109 3.05 -0.88 4.90
CA ASP A 109 1.80 -1.39 4.34
C ASP A 109 0.85 -1.87 5.43
N GLU A 110 -0.45 -1.83 5.16
CA GLU A 110 -1.54 -2.12 6.10
C GLU A 110 -1.30 -1.48 7.49
N LEU A 111 -0.97 -0.19 7.45
CA LEU A 111 -0.68 0.64 8.63
C LEU A 111 -1.70 0.46 9.79
N PRO A 112 -3.02 0.38 9.53
CA PRO A 112 -4.01 0.17 10.59
C PRO A 112 -3.82 -1.11 11.41
N TRP A 113 -3.16 -2.14 10.84
CA TRP A 113 -2.93 -3.39 11.58
C TRP A 113 -1.79 -3.31 12.58
N LEU A 114 -0.89 -2.33 12.42
CA LEU A 114 0.18 -2.06 13.38
C LEU A 114 -0.31 -1.33 14.62
N ASP A 115 -1.43 -0.59 14.50
CA ASP A 115 -2.04 0.16 15.59
C ASP A 115 -2.90 -0.76 16.48
N THR A 116 -2.23 -1.60 17.24
CA THR A 116 -2.91 -2.49 18.19
C THR A 116 -3.33 -1.73 19.47
N PRO A 117 -4.35 -2.19 20.19
CA PRO A 117 -4.82 -1.51 21.40
C PRO A 117 -3.69 -1.20 22.38
N ARG A 118 -3.63 0.04 22.84
CA ARG A 118 -2.63 0.55 23.81
C ARG A 118 -1.17 0.44 23.36
N SER A 119 -0.91 0.24 22.07
CA SER A 119 0.48 0.13 21.56
C SER A 119 1.20 1.46 21.45
N ASN A 120 0.48 2.58 21.39
CA ASN A 120 0.99 3.92 21.09
C ASN A 120 1.67 4.02 19.69
N PHE A 121 1.32 3.15 18.75
CA PHE A 121 1.92 3.12 17.43
C PHE A 121 1.81 4.47 16.71
N VAL A 122 0.61 5.04 16.65
CA VAL A 122 0.38 6.33 15.97
C VAL A 122 1.21 7.45 16.62
N LYS A 123 1.29 7.48 17.96
CA LYS A 123 2.11 8.48 18.66
C LYS A 123 3.61 8.33 18.38
N ALA A 124 4.08 7.09 18.28
CA ALA A 124 5.48 6.83 17.95
C ALA A 124 5.81 7.21 16.49
N LEU A 125 4.93 6.89 15.55
CA LEU A 125 5.05 7.31 14.15
C LEU A 125 5.02 8.85 14.04
N GLU A 126 4.14 9.51 14.79
CA GLU A 126 4.07 10.97 14.90
C GLU A 126 5.38 11.57 15.40
N LEU A 127 5.93 11.02 16.48
CA LEU A 127 7.20 11.47 17.04
C LEU A 127 8.34 11.28 16.03
N PHE A 128 8.43 10.09 15.42
CA PHE A 128 9.43 9.80 14.38
C PHE A 128 9.37 10.81 13.23
N TRP A 129 8.16 11.09 12.74
CA TRP A 129 7.99 12.05 11.65
C TRP A 129 8.33 13.48 12.07
N ASN A 130 7.71 13.97 13.14
CA ASN A 130 7.80 15.37 13.54
C ASN A 130 9.16 15.76 14.13
N SER A 131 9.84 14.84 14.83
CA SER A 131 11.11 15.14 15.49
C SER A 131 12.34 14.93 14.60
N TRP A 132 12.17 14.22 13.46
CA TRP A 132 13.31 13.87 12.64
C TRP A 132 13.02 13.74 11.14
N ALA A 133 12.07 12.88 10.73
CA ALA A 133 11.92 12.52 9.32
C ALA A 133 11.50 13.71 8.44
N ALA A 134 10.68 14.62 8.97
CA ALA A 134 10.22 15.82 8.28
C ALA A 134 11.36 16.75 7.85
N ASP A 135 12.46 16.76 8.59
CA ASP A 135 13.64 17.60 8.31
C ASP A 135 14.64 16.88 7.39
N GLN A 136 14.38 15.62 7.01
CA GLN A 136 15.25 14.84 6.14
C GLN A 136 14.72 14.84 4.71
N SER A 137 15.12 15.77 3.87
CA SER A 137 14.64 15.93 2.48
C SER A 137 14.70 14.64 1.65
N ARG A 138 15.62 13.73 2.00
CA ARG A 138 15.80 12.45 1.33
C ARG A 138 14.74 11.40 1.71
N ILE A 139 13.98 11.57 2.80
CA ILE A 139 13.02 10.56 3.26
C ILE A 139 11.71 10.66 2.48
N LYS A 140 11.29 9.54 1.92
CA LYS A 140 9.99 9.34 1.29
C LYS A 140 9.26 8.24 2.04
N LEU A 141 8.41 8.64 3.00
CA LEU A 141 7.59 7.74 3.78
C LEU A 141 6.28 7.49 3.04
N VAL A 142 6.05 6.25 2.62
CA VAL A 142 4.80 5.80 2.00
C VAL A 142 4.08 4.90 2.99
N VAL A 143 2.82 5.19 3.25
CA VAL A 143 1.97 4.34 4.08
C VAL A 143 0.73 3.92 3.31
N CYS A 144 0.31 2.67 3.50
CA CYS A 144 -0.93 2.15 2.91
C CYS A 144 -1.89 1.66 3.98
N GLY A 145 -3.18 1.72 3.68
CA GLY A 145 -4.21 1.11 4.53
C GLY A 145 -5.52 0.87 3.78
N SER A 146 -6.14 -0.27 4.07
CA SER A 146 -7.46 -0.62 3.55
C SER A 146 -8.61 -0.14 4.43
N ALA A 147 -8.37 0.09 5.72
CA ALA A 147 -9.34 0.65 6.65
C ALA A 147 -9.45 2.17 6.46
N THR A 148 -10.21 2.59 5.45
CA THR A 148 -10.32 4.00 5.04
C THR A 148 -10.72 4.92 6.19
N THR A 149 -11.67 4.52 7.02
CA THR A 149 -12.11 5.29 8.20
C THR A 149 -10.96 5.50 9.18
N TRP A 150 -10.18 4.46 9.47
CA TRP A 150 -9.01 4.58 10.34
C TRP A 150 -7.97 5.54 9.74
N MET A 151 -7.67 5.41 8.45
CA MET A 151 -6.71 6.30 7.76
C MET A 151 -7.17 7.77 7.83
N ILE A 152 -8.46 8.02 7.62
CA ILE A 152 -9.01 9.37 7.70
C ILE A 152 -8.93 9.91 9.12
N SER A 153 -9.36 9.14 10.12
CA SER A 153 -9.43 9.62 11.51
C SER A 153 -8.05 9.82 12.15
N HIS A 154 -7.07 8.97 11.85
CA HIS A 154 -5.76 8.99 12.53
C HIS A 154 -4.69 9.76 11.76
N LEU A 155 -4.76 9.80 10.42
CA LEU A 155 -3.76 10.51 9.62
C LEU A 155 -4.24 11.87 9.11
N PHE A 156 -5.55 12.03 8.89
CA PHE A 156 -6.08 13.24 8.25
C PHE A 156 -6.99 14.06 9.18
N GLY A 157 -7.47 13.47 10.27
CA GLY A 157 -8.40 14.09 11.21
C GLY A 157 -7.81 15.33 11.88
N ASN A 158 -8.68 16.25 12.30
CA ASN A 158 -8.32 17.54 12.88
C ASN A 158 -7.73 17.47 14.30
N LYS A 159 -7.57 16.27 14.87
CA LYS A 159 -7.07 16.05 16.23
C LYS A 159 -5.98 14.99 16.18
N GLY A 160 -4.74 15.40 16.35
CA GLY A 160 -3.57 14.52 16.42
C GLY A 160 -2.35 15.15 15.78
N GLY A 161 -1.17 14.75 16.16
CA GLY A 161 0.07 15.36 15.71
C GLY A 161 0.50 15.00 14.29
N LEU A 162 -0.23 14.08 13.62
CA LEU A 162 -0.08 13.84 12.19
C LEU A 162 -0.98 14.73 11.34
N HIS A 163 -1.84 15.55 11.95
CA HIS A 163 -2.66 16.51 11.23
C HIS A 163 -1.77 17.44 10.38
N ASN A 164 -2.11 17.59 9.11
CA ASN A 164 -1.34 18.38 8.13
C ASN A 164 0.12 17.93 7.91
N ARG A 165 0.52 16.74 8.40
CA ARG A 165 1.86 16.18 8.17
C ARG A 165 1.93 15.28 6.93
N VAL A 166 0.81 14.67 6.57
CA VAL A 166 0.70 13.91 5.30
C VAL A 166 0.76 14.91 4.13
N THR A 167 1.84 14.85 3.37
CA THR A 167 2.10 15.80 2.27
C THR A 167 1.28 15.47 1.02
N ARG A 168 0.99 14.18 0.80
CA ARG A 168 0.16 13.71 -0.32
C ARG A 168 -0.79 12.61 0.11
N ARG A 169 -2.04 12.71 -0.35
CA ARG A 169 -3.11 11.74 -0.10
C ARG A 169 -3.55 11.15 -1.42
N ILE A 170 -3.36 9.85 -1.60
CA ILE A 170 -3.76 9.12 -2.80
C ILE A 170 -4.93 8.22 -2.44
N LYS A 171 -6.15 8.64 -2.79
CA LYS A 171 -7.33 7.78 -2.69
C LYS A 171 -7.38 6.87 -3.92
N LEU A 172 -6.96 5.63 -3.75
CA LEU A 172 -7.03 4.65 -4.83
C LEU A 172 -8.46 4.12 -4.97
N SER A 173 -9.03 4.21 -6.15
CA SER A 173 -10.36 3.69 -6.50
C SER A 173 -10.23 2.42 -7.35
N ALA A 174 -11.32 1.71 -7.60
CA ALA A 174 -11.37 0.67 -8.61
C ALA A 174 -10.96 1.25 -9.99
N PHE A 175 -10.58 0.41 -10.93
CA PHE A 175 -10.32 0.84 -12.30
C PHE A 175 -11.55 1.50 -12.90
N THR A 176 -11.35 2.50 -13.71
CA THR A 176 -12.35 3.03 -14.63
C THR A 176 -12.67 1.99 -15.71
N LEU A 177 -13.74 2.19 -16.47
CA LEU A 177 -14.07 1.32 -17.60
C LEU A 177 -12.91 1.26 -18.62
N ALA A 178 -12.27 2.40 -18.89
CA ALA A 178 -11.12 2.47 -19.80
C ALA A 178 -9.89 1.72 -19.27
N GLU A 179 -9.60 1.83 -17.97
CA GLU A 179 -8.52 1.08 -17.33
C GLU A 179 -8.84 -0.42 -17.28
N THR A 180 -10.12 -0.78 -17.09
CA THR A 180 -10.58 -2.18 -17.15
C THR A 180 -10.37 -2.75 -18.55
N GLU A 181 -10.75 -2.02 -19.60
CA GLU A 181 -10.49 -2.42 -21.00
C GLU A 181 -9.00 -2.62 -21.25
N ALA A 182 -8.17 -1.66 -20.83
CA ALA A 182 -6.71 -1.76 -20.96
C ALA A 182 -6.13 -2.96 -20.20
N TYR A 183 -6.63 -3.21 -18.99
CA TYR A 183 -6.22 -4.37 -18.18
C TYR A 183 -6.59 -5.70 -18.87
N LEU A 184 -7.83 -5.86 -19.33
CA LEU A 184 -8.28 -7.08 -20.02
C LEU A 184 -7.46 -7.34 -21.29
N LYS A 185 -7.18 -6.31 -22.06
CA LYS A 185 -6.29 -6.40 -23.25
C LYS A 185 -4.88 -6.85 -22.87
N SER A 186 -4.33 -6.35 -21.78
CA SER A 186 -3.00 -6.77 -21.29
C SER A 186 -2.95 -8.25 -20.87
N GLN A 187 -4.10 -8.80 -20.44
CA GLN A 187 -4.25 -10.22 -20.11
C GLN A 187 -4.62 -11.09 -21.34
N ASN A 188 -4.61 -10.52 -22.54
CA ASN A 188 -5.08 -11.17 -23.78
C ASN A 188 -6.53 -11.67 -23.70
N ILE A 189 -7.38 -10.96 -22.98
CA ILE A 189 -8.83 -11.16 -22.95
C ILE A 189 -9.41 -10.17 -23.96
N ILE A 190 -9.83 -10.72 -25.13
CA ILE A 190 -10.30 -9.90 -26.24
C ILE A 190 -11.83 -10.00 -26.29
N TRP A 191 -12.47 -9.10 -25.56
CA TRP A 191 -13.91 -8.94 -25.55
C TRP A 191 -14.32 -7.65 -26.28
N ASN A 192 -15.55 -7.64 -26.83
CA ASN A 192 -16.10 -6.41 -27.36
C ASN A 192 -16.49 -5.44 -26.23
N ARG A 193 -16.74 -4.18 -26.55
CA ARG A 193 -17.03 -3.15 -25.54
C ARG A 193 -18.29 -3.42 -24.72
N TYR A 194 -19.28 -4.10 -25.29
CA TYR A 194 -20.47 -4.49 -24.55
C TYR A 194 -20.12 -5.51 -23.46
N GLN A 195 -19.40 -6.56 -23.80
CA GLN A 195 -18.94 -7.57 -22.84
C GLN A 195 -18.02 -6.96 -21.76
N ILE A 196 -17.18 -6.00 -22.13
CA ILE A 196 -16.33 -5.28 -21.16
C ILE A 196 -17.19 -4.46 -20.18
N ALA A 197 -18.24 -3.79 -20.70
CA ALA A 197 -19.16 -3.03 -19.85
C ALA A 197 -19.95 -3.96 -18.90
N GLU A 198 -20.43 -5.10 -19.38
CA GLU A 198 -21.09 -6.10 -18.54
C GLU A 198 -20.14 -6.64 -17.45
N ALA A 199 -18.90 -6.99 -17.82
CA ALA A 199 -17.88 -7.42 -16.85
C ALA A 199 -17.62 -6.34 -15.81
N TYR A 200 -17.55 -5.09 -16.23
CA TYR A 200 -17.37 -3.95 -15.33
C TYR A 200 -18.56 -3.78 -14.37
N MET A 201 -19.77 -3.93 -14.84
CA MET A 201 -20.98 -3.85 -14.00
C MET A 201 -20.99 -4.95 -12.92
N ILE A 202 -20.51 -6.16 -13.25
CA ILE A 202 -20.50 -7.31 -12.35
C ILE A 202 -19.33 -7.22 -11.36
N LEU A 203 -18.12 -6.91 -11.83
CA LEU A 203 -16.87 -6.97 -11.06
C LEU A 203 -16.41 -5.61 -10.51
N GLY A 204 -17.06 -4.51 -10.93
CA GLY A 204 -16.83 -3.15 -10.43
C GLY A 204 -15.45 -2.60 -10.70
N GLY A 205 -14.74 -3.06 -11.74
CA GLY A 205 -13.38 -2.62 -12.07
C GLY A 205 -12.35 -2.96 -10.99
N THR A 206 -12.64 -3.91 -10.11
CA THR A 206 -11.74 -4.30 -9.02
C THR A 206 -10.62 -5.19 -9.54
N PRO A 207 -9.33 -4.77 -9.51
CA PRO A 207 -8.23 -5.53 -10.10
C PRO A 207 -8.16 -6.98 -9.62
N TYR A 208 -8.39 -7.22 -8.33
CA TYR A 208 -8.40 -8.57 -7.76
C TYR A 208 -9.44 -9.49 -8.41
N TYR A 209 -10.60 -8.97 -8.80
CA TYR A 209 -11.63 -9.76 -9.45
C TYR A 209 -11.33 -9.94 -10.94
N LEU A 210 -10.81 -8.90 -11.57
CA LEU A 210 -10.44 -8.94 -12.99
C LEU A 210 -9.30 -9.95 -13.27
N GLN A 211 -8.34 -10.09 -12.37
CA GLN A 211 -7.25 -11.08 -12.51
C GLN A 211 -7.72 -12.53 -12.43
N LYS A 212 -8.94 -12.78 -11.95
CA LYS A 212 -9.54 -14.13 -11.90
C LYS A 212 -10.17 -14.55 -13.23
N LEU A 213 -10.33 -13.61 -14.16
CA LEU A 213 -10.87 -13.89 -15.47
C LEU A 213 -9.91 -14.74 -16.30
N ARG A 214 -10.45 -15.73 -16.97
CA ARG A 214 -9.69 -16.72 -17.75
C ARG A 214 -9.72 -16.35 -19.23
N LYS A 215 -8.53 -16.27 -19.83
CA LYS A 215 -8.36 -16.12 -21.27
C LYS A 215 -9.02 -17.27 -22.04
N GLY A 216 -9.62 -16.97 -23.17
CA GLY A 216 -10.27 -17.96 -24.04
C GLY A 216 -11.69 -18.33 -23.63
N TYR A 217 -12.16 -17.86 -22.47
CA TYR A 217 -13.53 -18.07 -22.00
C TYR A 217 -14.40 -16.86 -22.37
N SER A 218 -15.67 -17.11 -22.70
CA SER A 218 -16.67 -16.04 -22.81
C SER A 218 -16.91 -15.37 -21.45
N LEU A 219 -17.55 -14.21 -21.46
CA LEU A 219 -17.94 -13.54 -20.21
C LEU A 219 -18.85 -14.44 -19.36
N SER A 220 -19.88 -15.04 -19.97
CA SER A 220 -20.80 -15.93 -19.26
C SER A 220 -20.11 -17.14 -18.62
N GLN A 221 -19.16 -17.75 -19.32
CA GLN A 221 -18.36 -18.84 -18.77
C GLN A 221 -17.52 -18.36 -17.58
N ASN A 222 -16.85 -17.20 -17.70
CA ASN A 222 -16.09 -16.64 -16.59
C ASN A 222 -16.98 -16.36 -15.37
N ILE A 223 -18.14 -15.75 -15.56
CA ILE A 223 -19.09 -15.48 -14.49
C ILE A 223 -19.58 -16.76 -13.83
N TYR A 224 -19.89 -17.80 -14.62
CA TYR A 224 -20.28 -19.11 -14.09
C TYR A 224 -19.17 -19.68 -13.18
N TYR A 225 -17.91 -19.69 -13.64
CA TYR A 225 -16.80 -20.21 -12.84
C TYR A 225 -16.51 -19.38 -11.60
N LEU A 226 -16.66 -18.07 -11.65
CA LEU A 226 -16.36 -17.19 -10.52
C LEU A 226 -17.43 -17.24 -9.42
N PHE A 227 -18.72 -17.46 -9.77
CA PHE A 227 -19.81 -17.29 -8.82
C PHE A 227 -20.70 -18.52 -8.64
N PHE A 228 -20.81 -19.40 -9.62
CA PHE A 228 -21.85 -20.44 -9.64
C PHE A 228 -21.32 -21.88 -9.69
N SER A 229 -20.06 -22.09 -10.04
CA SER A 229 -19.47 -23.44 -10.01
C SER A 229 -19.29 -23.96 -8.56
N ASP A 230 -19.16 -25.25 -8.39
CA ASP A 230 -18.94 -25.85 -7.07
C ASP A 230 -17.70 -25.30 -6.36
N ASN A 231 -16.66 -24.99 -7.11
CA ASN A 231 -15.41 -24.41 -6.64
C ASN A 231 -15.30 -22.90 -6.97
N ALA A 232 -16.42 -22.17 -6.94
CA ALA A 232 -16.45 -20.76 -7.29
C ALA A 232 -15.64 -19.91 -6.32
N GLU A 233 -14.64 -19.17 -6.83
CA GLU A 233 -13.70 -18.39 -6.02
C GLU A 233 -14.32 -17.16 -5.35
N LEU A 234 -15.46 -16.67 -5.83
CA LEU A 234 -16.15 -15.47 -5.35
C LEU A 234 -17.54 -15.77 -4.78
N LYS A 235 -17.80 -17.04 -4.43
CA LYS A 235 -19.09 -17.50 -3.92
C LYS A 235 -19.39 -17.01 -2.49
N TYR A 236 -18.36 -16.52 -1.74
CA TYR A 236 -18.48 -16.07 -0.34
C TYR A 236 -17.78 -14.73 -0.11
#